data_5e5e45a1d4d682f912f2bfce92e88c89
#
_entry.id   5e5e45a1d4d682f912f2bfce92e88c89
#
_cell.length_a   1.000
_cell.length_b   1.000
_cell.length_c   1.000
_cell.angle_alpha   90.00
_cell.angle_beta   90.00
_cell.angle_gamma   90.00
#
_symmetry.space_group_name_H-M   'P 1'
#
loop_
_entity.id
_entity.type
_entity.pdbx_description
1 polymer ?
#
loop_
_entity_poly.entity_id
_entity_poly.type
_entity_poly.pdbx_seq_one_letter_code
_entity_poly.pdbx_strand_id
1 'polypeptide(L)'
;MSLNKCMIIGNLGRDPEMRYTPSGQAVTQFTVAVNRNYKDAQGERQEETEWFRVVCWGQQAEFAAEYLRKGNKIFVEGRLQTRQWEGQDGQKRYTTELVANTLQNLERRPRDDAGEPSGEPPMRARPAPAAARGPDAARGPDAAPDTEYDDLPF
;
A
#
# COMPACT_ATOMS: atom_id res chain seq x y z
N MET A 1 -11.11 -2.50 -30.25
CA MET A 1 -10.36 -2.95 -29.05
C MET A 1 -11.14 -2.56 -27.81
N SER A 2 -11.17 -3.43 -26.80
CA SER A 2 -11.81 -3.14 -25.50
C SER A 2 -10.84 -3.43 -24.37
N LEU A 3 -10.91 -2.67 -23.27
CA LEU A 3 -10.10 -2.85 -22.05
C LEU A 3 -11.03 -2.98 -20.85
N ASN A 4 -10.79 -3.98 -19.99
CA ASN A 4 -11.46 -4.14 -18.71
C ASN A 4 -10.37 -4.45 -17.67
N LYS A 5 -9.92 -3.41 -16.98
CA LYS A 5 -8.86 -3.48 -15.98
C LYS A 5 -9.25 -2.63 -14.77
N CYS A 6 -9.13 -3.21 -13.59
CA CYS A 6 -9.37 -2.52 -12.32
C CYS A 6 -8.21 -2.80 -11.39
N MET A 7 -7.74 -1.78 -10.70
CA MET A 7 -6.68 -1.87 -9.68
C MET A 7 -7.16 -1.16 -8.43
N ILE A 8 -7.04 -1.82 -7.30
CA ILE A 8 -7.42 -1.25 -6.01
C ILE A 8 -6.35 -1.54 -4.95
N ILE A 9 -6.21 -0.62 -4.01
CA ILE A 9 -5.47 -0.82 -2.76
C ILE A 9 -6.44 -0.53 -1.62
N GLY A 10 -6.55 -1.47 -0.71
CA GLY A 10 -7.45 -1.33 0.43
C GLY A 10 -7.18 -2.36 1.52
N ASN A 11 -8.03 -2.41 2.51
CA ASN A 11 -7.90 -3.33 3.63
C ASN A 11 -8.97 -4.43 3.54
N LEU A 12 -8.59 -5.67 3.89
CA LEU A 12 -9.55 -6.77 3.95
C LEU A 12 -10.59 -6.50 5.04
N GLY A 13 -11.87 -6.57 4.67
CA GLY A 13 -12.97 -6.42 5.61
C GLY A 13 -13.25 -7.66 6.45
N ARG A 14 -12.89 -8.84 5.92
CA ARG A 14 -13.04 -10.14 6.58
C ARG A 14 -11.99 -11.11 6.08
N ASP A 15 -11.81 -12.22 6.80
CA ASP A 15 -10.93 -13.30 6.39
C ASP A 15 -11.38 -13.88 5.05
N PRO A 16 -10.44 -14.28 4.17
CA PRO A 16 -10.76 -14.92 2.89
C PRO A 16 -11.43 -16.29 3.10
N GLU A 17 -12.52 -16.51 2.40
CA GLU A 17 -13.24 -17.79 2.40
C GLU A 17 -12.89 -18.59 1.15
N MET A 18 -12.14 -19.66 1.32
CA MET A 18 -11.78 -20.57 0.23
C MET A 18 -12.78 -21.71 0.11
N ARG A 19 -13.10 -22.07 -1.12
CA ARG A 19 -13.96 -23.21 -1.48
C ARG A 19 -13.37 -23.90 -2.70
N TYR A 20 -13.75 -25.14 -2.91
CA TYR A 20 -13.44 -25.88 -4.14
C TYR A 20 -14.70 -26.02 -4.99
N THR A 21 -14.54 -25.77 -6.29
CA THR A 21 -15.60 -26.04 -7.27
C THR A 21 -15.76 -27.56 -7.45
N PRO A 22 -16.89 -28.04 -8.01
CA PRO A 22 -17.04 -29.45 -8.36
C PRO A 22 -15.95 -29.99 -9.28
N SER A 23 -15.32 -29.14 -10.06
CA SER A 23 -14.16 -29.46 -10.91
C SER A 23 -12.82 -29.48 -10.17
N GLY A 24 -12.81 -29.27 -8.82
CA GLY A 24 -11.59 -29.29 -8.01
C GLY A 24 -10.77 -28.00 -8.03
N GLN A 25 -11.26 -26.93 -8.67
CA GLN A 25 -10.53 -25.67 -8.72
C GLN A 25 -10.79 -24.84 -7.45
N ALA A 26 -9.70 -24.34 -6.84
CA ALA A 26 -9.81 -23.45 -5.68
C ALA A 26 -10.38 -22.08 -6.10
N VAL A 27 -11.31 -21.57 -5.31
CA VAL A 27 -11.88 -20.22 -5.42
C VAL A 27 -11.95 -19.61 -4.04
N THR A 28 -11.47 -18.36 -3.92
CA THR A 28 -11.52 -17.61 -2.66
C THR A 28 -12.24 -16.29 -2.88
N GLN A 29 -13.11 -15.94 -1.91
CA GLN A 29 -13.90 -14.72 -1.94
C GLN A 29 -13.64 -13.91 -0.67
N PHE A 30 -13.47 -12.60 -0.84
CA PHE A 30 -13.35 -11.65 0.27
C PHE A 30 -13.81 -10.26 -0.16
N THR A 31 -13.90 -9.34 0.80
CA THR A 31 -14.24 -7.94 0.57
C THR A 31 -13.06 -7.03 0.91
N VAL A 32 -12.87 -6.00 0.11
CA VAL A 32 -11.82 -4.99 0.30
C VAL A 32 -12.48 -3.64 0.49
N ALA A 33 -12.13 -2.97 1.60
CA ALA A 33 -12.51 -1.60 1.88
C ALA A 33 -11.49 -0.64 1.28
N VAL A 34 -11.93 0.25 0.42
CA VAL A 34 -11.13 1.32 -0.17
C VAL A 34 -11.65 2.64 0.35
N ASN A 35 -10.86 3.34 1.15
CA ASN A 35 -11.22 4.61 1.74
C ASN A 35 -10.83 5.75 0.80
N ARG A 36 -11.76 6.65 0.57
CA ARG A 36 -11.59 7.88 -0.17
C ARG A 36 -11.83 9.07 0.76
N ASN A 37 -10.85 9.95 0.85
CA ASN A 37 -10.99 11.21 1.56
C ASN A 37 -11.14 12.34 0.54
N TYR A 38 -12.19 13.14 0.67
CA TYR A 38 -12.41 14.29 -0.18
C TYR A 38 -12.94 15.48 0.63
N LYS A 39 -12.91 16.67 0.05
CA LYS A 39 -13.56 17.85 0.62
C LYS A 39 -14.87 18.07 -0.12
N ASP A 40 -15.92 18.29 0.65
CA ASP A 40 -17.23 18.66 0.10
C ASP A 40 -17.26 20.11 -0.39
N ALA A 41 -18.41 20.54 -0.92
CA ALA A 41 -18.60 21.90 -1.42
C ALA A 41 -18.49 22.97 -0.32
N GLN A 42 -18.63 22.59 0.94
CA GLN A 42 -18.48 23.45 2.12
C GLN A 42 -17.02 23.51 2.63
N GLY A 43 -16.12 22.70 2.04
CA GLY A 43 -14.71 22.60 2.43
C GLY A 43 -14.46 21.64 3.60
N GLU A 44 -15.48 20.92 4.07
CA GLU A 44 -15.34 19.92 5.12
C GLU A 44 -14.75 18.62 4.58
N ARG A 45 -13.95 17.94 5.41
CA ARG A 45 -13.38 16.64 5.07
C ARG A 45 -14.44 15.55 5.24
N GLN A 46 -14.68 14.83 4.16
CA GLN A 46 -15.56 13.67 4.14
C GLN A 46 -14.71 12.41 3.88
N GLU A 47 -15.08 11.34 4.55
CA GLU A 47 -14.51 10.01 4.33
C GLU A 47 -15.61 9.09 3.82
N GLU A 48 -15.34 8.43 2.70
CA GLU A 48 -16.22 7.47 2.07
C GLU A 48 -15.51 6.14 1.90
N THR A 49 -16.16 5.04 2.24
CA THR A 49 -15.59 3.70 2.10
C THR A 49 -16.35 2.93 1.03
N GLU A 50 -15.64 2.57 -0.03
CA GLU A 50 -16.15 1.69 -1.07
C GLU A 50 -15.77 0.24 -0.80
N TRP A 51 -16.75 -0.66 -0.90
CA TRP A 51 -16.57 -2.09 -0.66
C TRP A 51 -16.54 -2.87 -1.97
N PHE A 52 -15.40 -3.42 -2.28
CA PHE A 52 -15.22 -4.28 -3.45
C PHE A 52 -15.29 -5.75 -3.06
N ARG A 53 -16.15 -6.50 -3.78
CA ARG A 53 -16.14 -7.97 -3.69
C ARG A 53 -15.08 -8.51 -4.65
N VAL A 54 -14.11 -9.23 -4.10
CA VAL A 54 -12.99 -9.80 -4.86
C VAL A 54 -13.14 -11.31 -4.92
N VAL A 55 -12.91 -11.87 -6.10
CA VAL A 55 -12.94 -13.31 -6.37
C VAL A 55 -11.60 -13.72 -6.98
N CYS A 56 -10.95 -14.71 -6.38
CA CYS A 56 -9.67 -15.25 -6.84
C CYS A 56 -9.82 -16.71 -7.21
N TRP A 57 -9.02 -17.16 -8.18
CA TRP A 57 -9.02 -18.53 -8.68
C TRP A 57 -7.64 -19.16 -8.61
N GLY A 58 -7.59 -20.50 -8.45
CA GLY A 58 -6.36 -21.27 -8.49
C GLY A 58 -5.32 -20.82 -7.47
N GLN A 59 -4.08 -20.63 -7.91
CA GLN A 59 -2.97 -20.21 -7.04
C GLN A 59 -3.22 -18.91 -6.26
N GLN A 60 -3.91 -17.94 -6.86
CA GLN A 60 -4.26 -16.70 -6.17
C GLN A 60 -5.30 -16.94 -5.06
N ALA A 61 -6.18 -17.92 -5.23
CA ALA A 61 -7.15 -18.31 -4.22
C ALA A 61 -6.47 -18.97 -3.02
N GLU A 62 -5.53 -19.87 -3.27
CA GLU A 62 -4.73 -20.53 -2.24
C GLU A 62 -3.86 -19.51 -1.48
N PHE A 63 -3.16 -18.65 -2.22
CA PHE A 63 -2.39 -17.57 -1.62
C PHE A 63 -3.23 -16.69 -0.71
N ALA A 64 -4.43 -16.28 -1.16
CA ALA A 64 -5.31 -15.45 -0.37
C ALA A 64 -5.73 -16.13 0.93
N ALA A 65 -6.12 -17.42 0.87
CA ALA A 65 -6.55 -18.18 2.03
C ALA A 65 -5.43 -18.42 3.05
N GLU A 66 -4.20 -18.63 2.57
CA GLU A 66 -3.06 -18.95 3.42
C GLU A 66 -2.47 -17.71 4.09
N TYR A 67 -2.26 -16.63 3.32
CA TYR A 67 -1.45 -15.48 3.75
C TYR A 67 -2.24 -14.24 4.11
N LEU A 68 -3.50 -14.11 3.70
CA LEU A 68 -4.29 -12.93 3.97
C LEU A 68 -5.21 -13.11 5.18
N ARG A 69 -5.36 -12.05 5.97
CA ARG A 69 -6.26 -11.99 7.13
C ARG A 69 -7.03 -10.67 7.11
N LYS A 70 -8.15 -10.64 7.82
CA LYS A 70 -8.92 -9.43 8.06
C LYS A 70 -8.00 -8.29 8.51
N GLY A 71 -8.14 -7.10 7.91
CA GLY A 71 -7.37 -5.92 8.22
C GLY A 71 -6.11 -5.76 7.36
N ASN A 72 -5.58 -6.84 6.74
CA ASN A 72 -4.39 -6.72 5.91
C ASN A 72 -4.60 -5.72 4.77
N LYS A 73 -3.57 -4.90 4.53
CA LYS A 73 -3.53 -4.00 3.38
C LYS A 73 -3.03 -4.76 2.17
N ILE A 74 -3.83 -4.75 1.10
CA ILE A 74 -3.53 -5.50 -0.13
C ILE A 74 -3.68 -4.64 -1.38
N PHE A 75 -2.93 -5.02 -2.40
CA PHE A 75 -3.12 -4.59 -3.77
C PHE A 75 -3.81 -5.70 -4.55
N VAL A 76 -4.83 -5.34 -5.31
CA VAL A 76 -5.58 -6.26 -6.19
C VAL A 76 -5.62 -5.67 -7.59
N GLU A 77 -5.20 -6.43 -8.58
CA GLU A 77 -5.38 -6.13 -9.99
C GLU A 77 -6.21 -7.21 -10.65
N GLY A 78 -7.19 -6.82 -11.46
CA GLY A 78 -8.04 -7.76 -12.16
C GLY A 78 -8.99 -7.08 -13.14
N ARG A 79 -10.10 -7.76 -13.43
CA ARG A 79 -11.18 -7.25 -14.27
C ARG A 79 -12.49 -7.22 -13.51
N LEU A 80 -13.36 -6.28 -13.82
CA LEU A 80 -14.73 -6.25 -13.31
C LEU A 80 -15.58 -7.25 -14.09
N GLN A 81 -16.38 -8.01 -13.38
CA GLN A 81 -17.34 -8.94 -13.95
C GLN A 81 -18.68 -8.79 -13.23
N THR A 82 -19.73 -8.55 -13.98
CA THR A 82 -21.09 -8.53 -13.44
C THR A 82 -21.75 -9.88 -13.67
N ARG A 83 -22.22 -10.48 -12.59
CA ARG A 83 -22.99 -11.73 -12.60
C ARG A 83 -24.45 -11.40 -12.37
N GLN A 84 -25.32 -12.01 -13.17
CA GLN A 84 -26.76 -12.00 -12.95
C GLN A 84 -27.15 -13.25 -12.19
N TRP A 85 -27.98 -13.12 -11.18
CA TRP A 85 -28.55 -14.22 -10.45
C TRP A 85 -30.01 -13.92 -10.08
N GLU A 86 -30.80 -14.95 -9.90
CA GLU A 86 -32.19 -14.82 -9.55
C GLU A 86 -32.36 -14.96 -8.03
N GLY A 87 -32.97 -13.95 -7.41
CA GLY A 87 -33.27 -13.96 -6.00
C GLY A 87 -34.39 -14.96 -5.68
N GLN A 88 -34.59 -15.30 -4.41
CA GLN A 88 -35.67 -16.16 -3.95
C GLN A 88 -37.07 -15.60 -4.27
N ASP A 89 -37.15 -14.29 -4.53
CA ASP A 89 -38.32 -13.53 -4.96
C ASP A 89 -38.55 -13.57 -6.48
N GLY A 90 -37.76 -14.34 -7.25
CA GLY A 90 -37.81 -14.43 -8.69
C GLY A 90 -37.28 -13.19 -9.44
N GLN A 91 -36.72 -12.23 -8.71
CA GLN A 91 -36.18 -11.02 -9.32
C GLN A 91 -34.73 -11.23 -9.77
N LYS A 92 -34.41 -10.71 -10.95
CA LYS A 92 -33.06 -10.68 -11.48
C LYS A 92 -32.23 -9.64 -10.73
N ARG A 93 -31.15 -10.09 -10.10
CA ARG A 93 -30.19 -9.24 -9.38
C ARG A 93 -28.83 -9.29 -10.06
N TYR A 94 -28.11 -8.20 -9.96
CA TYR A 94 -26.76 -8.07 -10.52
C TYR A 94 -25.78 -7.86 -9.39
N THR A 95 -24.67 -8.57 -9.46
CA THR A 95 -23.55 -8.38 -8.53
C THR A 95 -22.29 -8.16 -9.35
N THR A 96 -21.62 -7.02 -9.15
CA THR A 96 -20.33 -6.74 -9.77
C THR A 96 -19.22 -7.20 -8.84
N GLU A 97 -18.31 -8.00 -9.37
CA GLU A 97 -17.19 -8.59 -8.66
C GLU A 97 -15.89 -8.24 -9.39
N LEU A 98 -14.81 -8.04 -8.63
CA LEU A 98 -13.46 -7.91 -9.15
C LEU A 98 -12.82 -9.30 -9.21
N VAL A 99 -12.66 -9.84 -10.40
CA VAL A 99 -11.93 -11.10 -10.60
C VAL A 99 -10.44 -10.79 -10.62
N ALA A 100 -9.75 -11.19 -9.56
CA ALA A 100 -8.34 -10.90 -9.38
C ALA A 100 -7.45 -11.76 -10.29
N ASN A 101 -6.51 -11.10 -10.96
CA ASN A 101 -5.42 -11.73 -11.70
C ASN A 101 -4.13 -11.69 -10.87
N THR A 102 -3.93 -10.60 -10.10
CA THR A 102 -2.75 -10.40 -9.26
C THR A 102 -3.19 -9.93 -7.87
N LEU A 103 -2.60 -10.54 -6.85
CA LEU A 103 -2.75 -10.16 -5.44
C LEU A 103 -1.38 -9.94 -4.83
N GLN A 104 -1.24 -8.88 -4.04
CA GLN A 104 -0.05 -8.62 -3.26
C GLN A 104 -0.44 -8.18 -1.85
N ASN A 105 0.16 -8.82 -0.86
CA ASN A 105 0.07 -8.36 0.52
C ASN A 105 1.06 -7.19 0.70
N LEU A 106 0.54 -6.01 1.01
CA LEU A 106 1.32 -4.80 1.25
C LEU A 106 1.67 -4.62 2.73
N GLU A 107 1.20 -5.51 3.60
CA GLU A 107 1.59 -5.52 5.00
C GLU A 107 3.08 -5.87 5.09
N ARG A 108 3.86 -5.02 5.74
CA ARG A 108 5.22 -5.39 6.11
C ARG A 108 5.13 -6.55 7.09
N ARG A 109 5.62 -7.72 6.72
CA ARG A 109 5.92 -8.74 7.73
C ARG A 109 6.82 -8.06 8.78
N PRO A 110 6.53 -8.19 10.09
CA PRO A 110 7.54 -7.89 11.07
C PRO A 110 8.78 -8.69 10.63
N ARG A 111 9.87 -8.02 10.34
CA ARG A 111 11.15 -8.70 10.30
C ARG A 111 11.25 -9.30 11.69
N ASP A 112 11.27 -10.64 11.75
CA ASP A 112 11.83 -11.32 12.91
C ASP A 112 13.26 -10.80 13.00
N ASP A 113 13.43 -9.84 13.88
CA ASP A 113 14.71 -9.23 14.23
C ASP A 113 15.45 -10.25 15.12
N ALA A 114 15.74 -11.40 14.51
CA ALA A 114 16.66 -12.39 15.05
C ALA A 114 18.06 -12.01 14.54
N GLY A 115 18.71 -11.14 15.29
CA GLY A 115 20.12 -10.89 15.13
C GLY A 115 20.48 -9.46 14.75
N GLU A 116 20.37 -8.53 15.68
CA GLU A 116 21.33 -7.44 15.73
C GLU A 116 22.70 -8.06 16.02
N PRO A 117 23.68 -8.00 15.14
CA PRO A 117 25.04 -8.01 15.56
C PRO A 117 25.27 -6.66 16.25
N SER A 118 25.31 -6.65 17.58
CA SER A 118 25.89 -5.57 18.37
C SER A 118 27.33 -5.36 17.95
N GLY A 119 27.51 -4.68 16.84
CA GLY A 119 28.78 -4.13 16.40
C GLY A 119 28.82 -2.70 16.90
N GLU A 120 29.33 -2.52 18.13
CA GLU A 120 29.84 -1.22 18.55
C GLU A 120 30.78 -0.69 17.46
N PRO A 121 30.57 0.54 16.94
CA PRO A 121 31.56 1.15 16.09
C PRO A 121 32.82 1.39 16.94
N PRO A 122 34.02 1.04 16.47
CA PRO A 122 35.26 1.28 17.21
C PRO A 122 35.36 2.78 17.48
N MET A 123 35.42 3.14 18.76
CA MET A 123 35.76 4.48 19.21
C MET A 123 37.09 4.86 18.60
N ARG A 124 37.06 5.72 17.59
CA ARG A 124 38.26 6.46 17.17
C ARG A 124 38.69 7.35 18.32
N ALA A 125 39.82 6.99 18.90
CA ALA A 125 40.53 7.80 19.88
C ALA A 125 40.70 9.23 19.36
N ARG A 126 40.17 10.20 20.12
CA ARG A 126 40.45 11.63 19.94
C ARG A 126 41.93 11.84 20.23
N PRO A 127 42.72 12.47 19.35
CA PRO A 127 44.02 12.98 19.75
C PRO A 127 43.80 14.23 20.64
N ALA A 128 44.56 14.30 21.73
CA ALA A 128 44.59 15.39 22.70
C ALA A 128 45.09 16.70 22.07
N PRO A 129 44.66 17.86 22.58
CA PRO A 129 45.04 19.15 22.04
C PRO A 129 46.47 19.53 22.50
N ALA A 130 47.33 19.80 21.54
CA ALA A 130 48.60 20.45 21.79
C ALA A 130 48.41 22.00 21.75
N ALA A 131 48.96 22.62 22.76
CA ALA A 131 48.82 24.03 23.10
C ALA A 131 49.64 24.97 22.20
N ALA A 132 49.10 26.20 22.08
CA ALA A 132 49.75 27.49 22.03
C ALA A 132 50.57 27.91 20.79
N ARG A 133 50.13 28.92 20.14
CA ARG A 133 50.66 30.32 20.10
C ARG A 133 50.00 31.10 18.95
N GLY A 134 49.37 32.22 19.29
CA GLY A 134 49.03 33.28 18.35
C GLY A 134 50.22 34.19 18.08
N PRO A 135 50.09 35.44 17.53
CA PRO A 135 48.95 36.06 16.88
C PRO A 135 49.36 36.65 15.50
N ASP A 136 48.47 37.13 14.71
CA ASP A 136 48.46 38.48 14.12
C ASP A 136 47.83 38.60 12.72
N ALA A 137 47.03 39.62 12.63
CA ALA A 137 46.80 40.52 11.49
C ALA A 137 45.93 40.13 10.28
N ALA A 138 44.76 40.73 10.31
CA ALA A 138 44.27 41.71 9.32
C ALA A 138 43.61 41.24 8.00
N ARG A 139 42.47 41.86 7.82
CA ARG A 139 41.73 42.26 6.63
C ARG A 139 40.66 41.31 6.06
N GLY A 140 39.45 41.79 6.27
CA GLY A 140 38.23 41.62 5.61
C GLY A 140 38.18 42.05 4.11
N PRO A 141 37.04 42.50 3.57
CA PRO A 141 35.82 41.70 3.33
C PRO A 141 35.58 41.54 1.83
N ASP A 142 34.80 40.58 1.39
CA ASP A 142 33.89 40.83 0.26
C ASP A 142 32.97 39.65 -0.08
N ALA A 143 31.72 40.08 -0.27
CA ALA A 143 30.77 39.61 -1.27
C ALA A 143 30.25 38.16 -1.24
N ALA A 144 29.03 38.09 -0.80
CA ALA A 144 28.06 37.13 -1.28
C ALA A 144 27.85 37.26 -2.81
N PRO A 145 27.36 36.23 -3.48
CA PRO A 145 26.13 36.48 -4.21
C PRO A 145 25.02 35.50 -3.88
N ASP A 146 23.85 36.10 -3.71
CA ASP A 146 22.53 35.58 -3.86
C ASP A 146 22.43 34.67 -5.08
N THR A 147 21.89 33.47 -4.91
CA THR A 147 21.23 32.77 -5.99
C THR A 147 19.78 32.53 -5.59
N GLU A 148 18.97 33.48 -6.04
CA GLU A 148 17.55 33.31 -6.29
C GLU A 148 17.33 32.02 -7.08
N TYR A 149 16.55 31.10 -6.54
CA TYR A 149 15.82 30.09 -7.30
C TYR A 149 14.35 30.50 -7.31
N ASP A 150 14.09 31.36 -8.31
CA ASP A 150 12.75 31.70 -8.72
C ASP A 150 12.28 30.71 -9.79
N ASP A 151 10.99 30.39 -9.71
CA ASP A 151 10.15 29.82 -10.73
C ASP A 151 10.44 28.40 -11.29
N LEU A 152 9.65 27.46 -10.77
CA LEU A 152 9.13 26.38 -11.59
C LEU A 152 7.59 26.36 -11.49
N PRO A 153 6.88 26.58 -12.60
CA PRO A 153 5.43 26.52 -12.66
C PRO A 153 4.95 25.06 -12.88
N PHE A 154 4.13 24.57 -11.96
CA PHE A 154 3.16 23.50 -12.20
C PHE A 154 1.87 23.80 -11.46
#